data_b6fe1b8d12e0ca884d8fe1b5e2510716
#
_entry.id   b6fe1b8d12e0ca884d8fe1b5e2510716
#
_cell.length_a   1.000
_cell.length_b   1.000
_cell.length_c   1.000
_cell.angle_alpha   90.00
_cell.angle_beta   90.00
_cell.angle_gamma   90.00
#
_symmetry.space_group_name_H-M   'P 1'
#
loop_
_entity.id
_entity.type
_entity.pdbx_description
1 polymer ?
#
loop_
_entity_poly.entity_id
_entity_poly.type
_entity_poly.pdbx_seq_one_letter_code
_entity_poly.pdbx_strand_id
1 'polypeptide(L)'
;MLFYQEAIDKESYGGTLFKAKPDAAHSVQIGVRTWANPKFKFQKGLTSKVRTAEHTLQVADSLWLNRSFKEVYQQTIVKAPLRDRRYRYSCVGFILLQQLVEARTGMSMDAFLEQEFYAPMGLKRTGYLPLKGAATAGTAYAGIVSGKHTPIPKAEIIPSSVDLFLRKTVLQGFVHDESAAFQGGVSGNAGLFSNATEVAQIYQMLLNGGELDGKRYLSPETCRVFTTTVSRISRRGLGFDKPDRQNPAKSPCAMAAPATVYGHTGFTGTCAWVDPTNGLVYVFLCNR
;
A
#
# COMPACT_ATOMS: atom_id res chain seq x y z
N MET A 1 10.01 -11.59 1.62
CA MET A 1 11.01 -11.37 0.54
C MET A 1 10.71 -10.00 -0.05
N LEU A 2 11.74 -9.21 -0.25
CA LEU A 2 11.59 -7.85 -0.78
C LEU A 2 11.82 -7.90 -2.30
N PHE A 3 10.76 -8.05 -3.07
CA PHE A 3 10.82 -8.27 -4.52
C PHE A 3 11.49 -7.11 -5.30
N TYR A 4 11.51 -5.90 -4.75
CA TYR A 4 12.23 -4.78 -5.36
C TYR A 4 13.75 -4.99 -5.45
N GLN A 5 14.29 -6.02 -4.77
CA GLN A 5 15.71 -6.38 -4.92
C GLN A 5 16.08 -6.74 -6.35
N GLU A 6 15.11 -7.18 -7.15
CA GLU A 6 15.33 -7.41 -8.58
C GLU A 6 15.65 -6.12 -9.37
N ALA A 7 15.39 -4.95 -8.79
CA ALA A 7 15.78 -3.66 -9.34
C ALA A 7 17.25 -3.30 -9.07
N ILE A 8 17.89 -4.03 -8.16
CA ILE A 8 19.24 -3.70 -7.67
C ILE A 8 20.27 -4.61 -8.35
N ASP A 9 21.31 -4.00 -8.87
CA ASP A 9 22.47 -4.69 -9.40
C ASP A 9 23.24 -5.37 -8.23
N LYS A 10 23.21 -6.70 -8.22
CA LYS A 10 23.78 -7.54 -7.15
C LYS A 10 25.31 -7.41 -7.03
N GLU A 11 25.98 -7.05 -8.10
CA GLU A 11 27.42 -6.85 -8.10
C GLU A 11 27.84 -5.50 -7.53
N SER A 12 26.89 -4.54 -7.50
CA SER A 12 27.18 -3.14 -7.16
C SER A 12 27.52 -2.89 -5.68
N TYR A 13 27.12 -3.78 -4.76
CA TYR A 13 27.25 -3.56 -3.32
C TYR A 13 28.18 -4.55 -2.61
N GLY A 14 28.70 -5.57 -3.27
CA GLY A 14 29.60 -6.59 -2.74
C GLY A 14 29.08 -7.29 -1.47
N GLY A 15 28.87 -8.58 -1.52
CA GLY A 15 28.37 -9.36 -0.38
C GLY A 15 26.86 -9.33 -0.21
N THR A 16 26.34 -8.88 0.94
CA THR A 16 24.91 -8.86 1.24
C THR A 16 24.31 -7.46 1.22
N LEU A 17 23.07 -7.34 0.74
CA LEU A 17 22.36 -6.06 0.75
C LEU A 17 21.81 -5.71 2.13
N PHE A 18 21.43 -6.71 2.92
CA PHE A 18 20.80 -6.53 4.23
C PHE A 18 21.47 -7.39 5.31
N LYS A 19 21.53 -6.83 6.53
CA LYS A 19 21.94 -7.54 7.74
C LYS A 19 20.98 -7.28 8.90
N ALA A 20 20.98 -8.19 9.87
CA ALA A 20 20.17 -8.08 11.09
C ALA A 20 20.77 -7.10 12.13
N LYS A 21 22.03 -6.72 11.97
CA LYS A 21 22.75 -5.75 12.81
C LYS A 21 23.53 -4.79 11.92
N PRO A 22 23.76 -3.53 12.35
CA PRO A 22 24.57 -2.58 11.60
C PRO A 22 26.05 -2.99 11.56
N ASP A 23 26.72 -2.57 10.50
CA ASP A 23 28.17 -2.58 10.38
C ASP A 23 28.61 -1.41 9.46
N ALA A 24 29.90 -1.30 9.16
CA ALA A 24 30.45 -0.21 8.34
C ALA A 24 29.81 -0.11 6.94
N ALA A 25 29.35 -1.22 6.37
CA ALA A 25 28.68 -1.26 5.06
C ALA A 25 27.16 -1.14 5.18
N HIS A 26 26.55 -1.66 6.27
CA HIS A 26 25.10 -1.69 6.48
C HIS A 26 24.71 -0.64 7.52
N SER A 27 24.68 0.63 7.11
CA SER A 27 24.50 1.79 7.98
C SER A 27 23.09 2.36 8.00
N VAL A 28 22.22 1.99 7.06
CA VAL A 28 20.85 2.51 6.95
C VAL A 28 19.85 1.50 7.52
N GLN A 29 19.15 1.89 8.59
CA GLN A 29 18.09 1.06 9.14
C GLN A 29 16.81 1.21 8.33
N ILE A 30 16.30 0.10 7.80
CA ILE A 30 15.07 0.04 6.99
C ILE A 30 13.95 -0.76 7.67
N GLY A 31 14.22 -1.33 8.82
CA GLY A 31 13.26 -2.11 9.62
C GLY A 31 13.79 -2.41 11.01
N VAL A 32 12.97 -2.99 11.88
CA VAL A 32 13.30 -3.22 13.31
C VAL A 32 14.62 -3.99 13.51
N ARG A 33 14.89 -4.94 12.62
CA ARG A 33 16.15 -5.74 12.61
C ARG A 33 16.67 -5.87 11.19
N THR A 34 16.69 -4.77 10.45
CA THR A 34 17.13 -4.82 9.05
C THR A 34 17.90 -3.55 8.74
N TRP A 35 19.17 -3.73 8.45
CA TRP A 35 20.11 -2.69 8.08
C TRP A 35 20.56 -2.92 6.65
N ALA A 36 20.51 -1.87 5.84
CA ALA A 36 20.81 -1.92 4.42
C ALA A 36 22.17 -1.30 4.08
N ASN A 37 22.80 -1.84 3.06
CA ASN A 37 23.95 -1.23 2.43
C ASN A 37 23.49 -0.14 1.44
N PRO A 38 23.73 1.15 1.69
CA PRO A 38 23.30 2.22 0.83
C PRO A 38 24.14 2.40 -0.45
N LYS A 39 25.23 1.66 -0.59
CA LYS A 39 26.16 1.74 -1.74
C LYS A 39 25.76 0.77 -2.86
N PHE A 40 24.48 0.68 -3.14
CA PHE A 40 24.00 -0.10 -4.29
C PHE A 40 23.80 0.79 -5.53
N LYS A 41 23.72 0.17 -6.70
CA LYS A 41 23.25 0.77 -7.95
C LYS A 41 22.01 0.05 -8.44
N PHE A 42 21.13 0.76 -9.12
CA PHE A 42 20.05 0.11 -9.86
C PHE A 42 20.62 -0.61 -11.09
N GLN A 43 19.92 -1.62 -11.55
CA GLN A 43 20.26 -2.29 -12.81
C GLN A 43 20.35 -1.27 -13.94
N LYS A 44 21.29 -1.50 -14.84
CA LYS A 44 21.54 -0.59 -15.99
C LYS A 44 20.25 -0.42 -16.81
N GLY A 45 19.91 0.82 -17.12
CA GLY A 45 18.72 1.18 -17.91
C GLY A 45 17.39 1.08 -17.17
N LEU A 46 17.38 0.72 -15.88
CA LEU A 46 16.15 0.64 -15.10
C LEU A 46 15.64 2.01 -14.64
N THR A 47 16.52 2.93 -14.36
CA THR A 47 16.16 4.24 -13.79
C THR A 47 16.62 5.40 -14.63
N SER A 48 15.89 6.52 -14.55
CA SER A 48 16.25 7.82 -15.13
C SER A 48 15.94 8.94 -14.14
N LYS A 49 16.67 10.05 -14.22
CA LYS A 49 16.40 11.28 -13.46
C LYS A 49 15.24 12.10 -14.05
N VAL A 50 14.91 11.86 -15.31
CA VAL A 50 13.86 12.55 -16.06
C VAL A 50 12.92 11.54 -16.71
N ARG A 51 11.69 11.99 -17.00
CA ARG A 51 10.74 11.17 -17.76
C ARG A 51 11.23 10.96 -19.19
N THR A 52 11.20 9.73 -19.68
CA THR A 52 11.45 9.36 -21.07
C THR A 52 10.32 8.51 -21.62
N ALA A 53 10.37 8.10 -22.89
CA ALA A 53 9.39 7.18 -23.49
C ALA A 53 9.32 5.82 -22.76
N GLU A 54 10.43 5.36 -22.19
CA GLU A 54 10.51 4.09 -21.46
C GLU A 54 10.36 4.26 -19.95
N HIS A 55 10.92 5.34 -19.38
CA HIS A 55 10.89 5.64 -17.95
C HIS A 55 9.67 6.50 -17.63
N THR A 56 8.53 5.86 -17.43
CA THR A 56 7.23 6.52 -17.22
C THR A 56 6.71 6.41 -15.79
N LEU A 57 7.25 5.50 -14.97
CA LEU A 57 6.83 5.30 -13.59
C LEU A 57 7.63 6.20 -12.65
N GLN A 58 7.03 7.29 -12.20
CA GLN A 58 7.69 8.21 -11.26
C GLN A 58 7.57 7.68 -9.83
N VAL A 59 8.68 7.49 -9.14
CA VAL A 59 8.76 6.94 -7.78
C VAL A 59 9.31 7.93 -6.76
N ALA A 60 9.86 9.04 -7.23
CA ALA A 60 10.26 10.22 -6.46
C ALA A 60 10.36 11.43 -7.40
N ASP A 61 10.63 12.64 -6.89
CA ASP A 61 10.68 13.87 -7.69
C ASP A 61 11.60 13.76 -8.91
N SER A 62 12.78 13.16 -8.72
CA SER A 62 13.79 13.01 -9.77
C SER A 62 14.20 11.55 -9.99
N LEU A 63 13.27 10.61 -9.80
CA LEU A 63 13.52 9.20 -10.04
C LEU A 63 12.34 8.56 -10.79
N TRP A 64 12.65 8.08 -11.99
CA TRP A 64 11.71 7.41 -12.87
C TRP A 64 12.19 6.00 -13.16
N LEU A 65 11.26 5.02 -13.12
CA LEU A 65 11.54 3.63 -13.48
C LEU A 65 11.07 3.33 -14.89
N ASN A 66 11.80 2.42 -15.53
CA ASN A 66 11.37 1.80 -16.77
C ASN A 66 10.04 1.04 -16.53
N ARG A 67 9.05 1.28 -17.39
CA ARG A 67 7.71 0.68 -17.29
C ARG A 67 7.72 -0.85 -17.34
N SER A 68 8.72 -1.46 -17.98
CA SER A 68 8.88 -2.92 -18.06
C SER A 68 9.12 -3.56 -16.70
N PHE A 69 9.58 -2.82 -15.71
CA PHE A 69 9.88 -3.37 -14.38
C PHE A 69 8.62 -3.91 -13.68
N LYS A 70 7.45 -3.34 -13.95
CA LYS A 70 6.17 -3.86 -13.41
C LYS A 70 5.96 -5.32 -13.78
N GLU A 71 6.28 -5.68 -15.02
CA GLU A 71 6.17 -7.07 -15.50
C GLU A 71 7.22 -7.99 -14.86
N VAL A 72 8.47 -7.54 -14.77
CA VAL A 72 9.54 -8.27 -14.06
C VAL A 72 9.13 -8.56 -12.62
N TYR A 73 8.60 -7.56 -11.93
CA TYR A 73 8.12 -7.67 -10.56
C TYR A 73 6.99 -8.73 -10.42
N GLN A 74 6.00 -8.69 -11.31
CA GLN A 74 4.89 -9.65 -11.33
C GLN A 74 5.37 -11.08 -11.57
N GLN A 75 6.24 -11.27 -12.56
CA GLN A 75 6.81 -12.59 -12.85
C GLN A 75 7.65 -13.13 -11.68
N THR A 76 8.36 -12.27 -10.97
CA THR A 76 9.11 -12.65 -9.78
C THR A 76 8.18 -13.15 -8.66
N ILE A 77 7.02 -12.51 -8.48
CA ILE A 77 6.00 -12.98 -7.52
C ILE A 77 5.48 -14.37 -7.91
N VAL A 78 5.08 -14.53 -9.18
CA VAL A 78 4.49 -15.80 -9.66
C VAL A 78 5.48 -16.96 -9.61
N LYS A 79 6.75 -16.70 -9.93
CA LYS A 79 7.83 -17.71 -9.91
C LYS A 79 8.41 -17.98 -8.53
N ALA A 80 8.05 -17.18 -7.52
CA ALA A 80 8.59 -17.33 -6.18
C ALA A 80 8.20 -18.69 -5.56
N PRO A 81 9.16 -19.49 -5.05
CA PRO A 81 8.84 -20.78 -4.49
C PRO A 81 8.05 -20.63 -3.18
N LEU A 82 7.01 -21.46 -3.02
CA LEU A 82 6.31 -21.58 -1.74
C LEU A 82 7.21 -22.34 -0.75
N ARG A 83 7.72 -21.66 0.26
CA ARG A 83 8.69 -22.22 1.22
C ARG A 83 8.06 -23.11 2.28
N ASP A 84 6.90 -22.69 2.81
CA ASP A 84 6.13 -23.45 3.79
C ASP A 84 4.63 -23.08 3.71
N ARG A 85 3.78 -23.82 4.44
CA ARG A 85 2.33 -23.59 4.49
C ARG A 85 1.87 -22.88 5.77
N ARG A 86 2.78 -22.34 6.56
CA ARG A 86 2.44 -21.60 7.78
C ARG A 86 1.92 -20.22 7.43
N TYR A 87 0.99 -19.72 8.22
CA TYR A 87 0.54 -18.35 8.11
C TYR A 87 1.72 -17.38 8.25
N ARG A 88 1.85 -16.49 7.28
CA ARG A 88 2.77 -15.35 7.32
C ARG A 88 2.07 -14.11 6.81
N TYR A 89 2.20 -13.00 7.53
CA TYR A 89 1.79 -11.70 7.01
C TYR A 89 2.58 -11.38 5.75
N SER A 90 1.87 -10.99 4.68
CA SER A 90 2.50 -10.70 3.39
C SER A 90 1.67 -9.69 2.59
N CYS A 91 2.34 -8.72 1.99
CA CYS A 91 1.74 -7.78 1.04
C CYS A 91 1.36 -8.44 -0.29
N VAL A 92 1.98 -9.57 -0.64
CA VAL A 92 1.80 -10.25 -1.93
C VAL A 92 0.35 -10.62 -2.20
N GLY A 93 -0.38 -11.07 -1.17
CA GLY A 93 -1.81 -11.39 -1.31
C GLY A 93 -2.64 -10.20 -1.80
N PHE A 94 -2.38 -9.01 -1.29
CA PHE A 94 -3.09 -7.80 -1.72
C PHE A 94 -2.67 -7.33 -3.11
N ILE A 95 -1.42 -7.53 -3.50
CA ILE A 95 -0.95 -7.26 -4.87
C ILE A 95 -1.66 -8.18 -5.87
N LEU A 96 -1.83 -9.47 -5.53
CA LEU A 96 -2.58 -10.42 -6.37
C LEU A 96 -4.09 -10.10 -6.40
N LEU A 97 -4.67 -9.66 -5.28
CA LEU A 97 -6.06 -9.21 -5.24
C LEU A 97 -6.29 -7.97 -6.10
N GLN A 98 -5.36 -7.03 -6.14
CA GLN A 98 -5.41 -5.92 -7.10
C GLN A 98 -5.51 -6.45 -8.54
N GLN A 99 -4.63 -7.37 -8.93
CA GLN A 99 -4.65 -7.95 -10.28
C GLN A 99 -5.97 -8.66 -10.59
N LEU A 100 -6.56 -9.32 -9.58
CA LEU A 100 -7.87 -9.95 -9.71
C LEU A 100 -8.97 -8.92 -9.96
N VAL A 101 -8.97 -7.81 -9.21
CA VAL A 101 -9.93 -6.70 -9.42
C VAL A 101 -9.76 -6.14 -10.82
N GLU A 102 -8.54 -5.81 -11.24
CA GLU A 102 -8.24 -5.27 -12.57
C GLU A 102 -8.69 -6.24 -13.69
N ALA A 103 -8.43 -7.54 -13.54
CA ALA A 103 -8.84 -8.57 -14.51
C ALA A 103 -10.36 -8.75 -14.58
N ARG A 104 -11.07 -8.59 -13.45
CA ARG A 104 -12.53 -8.76 -13.39
C ARG A 104 -13.30 -7.55 -13.88
N THR A 105 -12.76 -6.35 -13.66
CA THR A 105 -13.44 -5.09 -13.98
C THR A 105 -13.05 -4.51 -15.34
N GLY A 106 -11.89 -4.92 -15.87
CA GLY A 106 -11.29 -4.28 -17.05
C GLY A 106 -10.77 -2.86 -16.77
N MET A 107 -10.68 -2.46 -15.49
CA MET A 107 -10.27 -1.14 -15.05
C MET A 107 -9.00 -1.26 -14.18
N SER A 108 -8.16 -0.22 -14.17
CA SER A 108 -7.12 -0.12 -13.14
C SER A 108 -7.77 0.02 -11.75
N MET A 109 -7.12 -0.47 -10.71
CA MET A 109 -7.69 -0.46 -9.36
C MET A 109 -8.01 0.96 -8.88
N ASP A 110 -7.16 1.94 -9.15
CA ASP A 110 -7.39 3.35 -8.81
C ASP A 110 -8.61 3.92 -9.53
N ALA A 111 -8.78 3.60 -10.82
CA ALA A 111 -9.95 4.03 -11.59
C ALA A 111 -11.25 3.37 -11.09
N PHE A 112 -11.20 2.08 -10.80
CA PHE A 112 -12.34 1.35 -10.25
C PHE A 112 -12.77 1.92 -8.89
N LEU A 113 -11.82 2.15 -7.99
CA LEU A 113 -12.11 2.71 -6.67
C LEU A 113 -12.65 4.15 -6.74
N GLU A 114 -12.10 4.96 -7.64
CA GLU A 114 -12.61 6.32 -7.89
C GLU A 114 -14.06 6.27 -8.36
N GLN A 115 -14.37 5.44 -9.37
CA GLN A 115 -15.69 5.38 -9.98
C GLN A 115 -16.74 4.80 -9.02
N GLU A 116 -16.43 3.70 -8.34
CA GLU A 116 -17.43 2.93 -7.58
C GLU A 116 -17.54 3.40 -6.12
N PHE A 117 -16.50 4.03 -5.56
CA PHE A 117 -16.45 4.38 -4.16
C PHE A 117 -16.15 5.87 -3.93
N TYR A 118 -15.00 6.38 -4.36
CA TYR A 118 -14.52 7.69 -3.89
C TYR A 118 -15.37 8.85 -4.42
N ALA A 119 -15.60 8.92 -5.72
CA ALA A 119 -16.44 9.95 -6.30
C ALA A 119 -17.91 9.88 -5.82
N PRO A 120 -18.56 8.69 -5.78
CA PRO A 120 -19.91 8.57 -5.23
C PRO A 120 -20.03 8.89 -3.72
N MET A 121 -18.96 8.72 -2.93
CA MET A 121 -18.91 9.13 -1.52
C MET A 121 -18.57 10.61 -1.35
N GLY A 122 -18.25 11.33 -2.44
CA GLY A 122 -17.84 12.73 -2.39
C GLY A 122 -16.43 12.95 -1.83
N LEU A 123 -15.57 11.91 -1.83
CA LEU A 123 -14.20 12.00 -1.35
C LEU A 123 -13.34 12.77 -2.36
N LYS A 124 -12.70 13.85 -1.94
CA LYS A 124 -11.94 14.74 -2.82
C LYS A 124 -10.43 14.63 -2.66
N ARG A 125 -9.99 14.03 -1.56
CA ARG A 125 -8.59 13.93 -1.16
C ARG A 125 -8.12 12.49 -1.01
N THR A 126 -9.00 11.52 -1.28
CA THR A 126 -8.70 10.09 -1.23
C THR A 126 -8.42 9.58 -2.62
N GLY A 127 -7.26 8.94 -2.79
CA GLY A 127 -6.87 8.35 -4.08
C GLY A 127 -5.41 7.97 -4.14
N TYR A 128 -5.04 7.39 -5.27
CA TYR A 128 -3.66 7.06 -5.59
C TYR A 128 -2.99 8.20 -6.37
N LEU A 129 -1.66 8.28 -6.34
CA LEU A 129 -0.86 9.22 -7.14
C LEU A 129 -1.35 10.68 -7.01
N PRO A 130 -1.40 11.26 -5.82
CA PRO A 130 -2.08 12.54 -5.57
C PRO A 130 -1.51 13.71 -6.36
N LEU A 131 -0.24 13.64 -6.79
CA LEU A 131 0.41 14.68 -7.62
C LEU A 131 0.01 14.60 -9.10
N LYS A 132 -0.56 13.48 -9.53
CA LYS A 132 -0.96 13.24 -10.92
C LYS A 132 -2.47 13.12 -10.93
N GLY A 133 -3.16 13.89 -11.73
CA GLY A 133 -4.50 13.47 -12.09
C GLY A 133 -4.45 12.07 -12.72
N ALA A 134 -5.45 11.24 -12.47
CA ALA A 134 -5.47 9.85 -12.93
C ALA A 134 -5.19 9.65 -14.44
N ALA A 135 -5.46 10.66 -15.25
CA ALA A 135 -5.23 10.66 -16.69
C ALA A 135 -3.76 10.55 -17.13
N THR A 136 -2.78 10.73 -16.22
CA THR A 136 -1.36 10.69 -16.57
C THR A 136 -0.65 9.44 -16.10
N ALA A 137 -1.31 8.62 -15.34
CA ALA A 137 -0.76 7.36 -14.87
C ALA A 137 -0.75 6.26 -15.95
N GLY A 138 -0.57 6.60 -17.23
CA GLY A 138 -0.49 5.73 -18.41
C GLY A 138 0.05 4.30 -18.19
N THR A 139 -0.60 3.57 -17.33
CA THR A 139 -0.48 2.13 -17.18
C THR A 139 -1.73 1.51 -17.78
N ALA A 140 -1.89 1.75 -19.08
CA ALA A 140 -2.81 0.95 -19.84
C ALA A 140 -2.29 -0.50 -19.81
N TYR A 141 -2.77 -1.25 -18.87
CA TYR A 141 -2.95 -2.67 -19.10
C TYR A 141 -4.05 -2.76 -20.17
N ALA A 142 -3.70 -3.18 -21.37
CA ALA A 142 -4.57 -3.43 -22.51
C ALA A 142 -6.04 -2.96 -22.36
N GLY A 143 -6.33 -1.69 -22.65
CA GLY A 143 -7.69 -1.19 -22.75
C GLY A 143 -8.36 -0.68 -21.47
N ILE A 144 -7.66 -0.56 -20.36
CA ILE A 144 -8.22 -0.08 -19.08
C ILE A 144 -8.38 1.44 -19.08
N VAL A 145 -9.60 1.91 -18.77
CA VAL A 145 -9.90 3.35 -18.62
C VAL A 145 -9.45 3.82 -17.22
N SER A 146 -8.63 4.86 -17.15
CA SER A 146 -8.23 5.47 -15.88
C SER A 146 -9.29 6.46 -15.38
N GLY A 147 -9.54 6.46 -14.05
CA GLY A 147 -10.39 7.46 -13.39
C GLY A 147 -9.78 8.86 -13.47
N LYS A 148 -10.61 9.88 -13.29
CA LYS A 148 -10.17 11.29 -13.27
C LYS A 148 -10.36 11.86 -11.87
N HIS A 149 -9.28 12.12 -11.15
CA HIS A 149 -9.34 12.95 -9.96
C HIS A 149 -8.49 14.20 -10.15
N THR A 150 -8.81 15.27 -9.43
CA THR A 150 -8.04 16.51 -9.46
C THR A 150 -6.71 16.32 -8.75
N PRO A 151 -5.56 16.68 -9.36
CA PRO A 151 -4.27 16.65 -8.68
C PRO A 151 -4.30 17.49 -7.41
N ILE A 152 -3.68 16.98 -6.35
CA ILE A 152 -3.51 17.70 -5.10
C ILE A 152 -2.21 18.51 -5.18
N PRO A 153 -2.22 19.82 -4.90
CA PRO A 153 -1.00 20.61 -4.84
C PRO A 153 0.01 19.98 -3.87
N LYS A 154 1.26 19.86 -4.27
CA LYS A 154 2.29 19.22 -3.44
C LYS A 154 2.40 19.83 -2.05
N ALA A 155 2.24 21.16 -1.93
CA ALA A 155 2.27 21.87 -0.65
C ALA A 155 1.16 21.44 0.33
N GLU A 156 0.07 20.84 -0.15
CA GLU A 156 -1.04 20.35 0.67
C GLU A 156 -0.85 18.87 1.10
N ILE A 157 0.19 18.20 0.61
CA ILE A 157 0.48 16.80 0.92
C ILE A 157 1.56 16.75 1.99
N ILE A 158 1.25 16.10 3.10
CA ILE A 158 2.24 15.86 4.16
C ILE A 158 3.30 14.87 3.64
N PRO A 159 4.61 15.13 3.84
CA PRO A 159 5.64 14.15 3.52
C PRO A 159 5.39 12.83 4.26
N SER A 160 5.40 11.71 3.55
CA SER A 160 5.12 10.40 4.16
C SER A 160 6.33 9.86 4.93
N SER A 161 7.54 10.10 4.44
CA SER A 161 8.78 9.61 5.05
C SER A 161 10.02 10.23 4.41
N VAL A 162 11.17 10.05 5.08
CA VAL A 162 12.50 10.23 4.49
C VAL A 162 13.02 8.86 4.08
N ASP A 163 13.14 8.61 2.78
CA ASP A 163 13.75 7.37 2.27
C ASP A 163 15.27 7.53 2.19
N LEU A 164 15.97 6.99 3.17
CA LEU A 164 17.43 7.04 3.24
C LEU A 164 18.12 5.93 2.45
N PHE A 165 17.36 4.98 1.91
CA PHE A 165 17.93 3.80 1.26
C PHE A 165 17.72 3.83 -0.26
N LEU A 166 16.49 3.66 -0.73
CA LEU A 166 16.22 3.37 -2.14
C LEU A 166 16.16 4.64 -2.99
N ARG A 167 15.37 5.62 -2.57
CA ARG A 167 15.11 6.86 -3.33
C ARG A 167 15.94 8.04 -2.85
N LYS A 168 16.49 7.95 -1.63
CA LYS A 168 17.43 8.91 -0.99
C LYS A 168 16.89 10.35 -1.01
N THR A 169 15.62 10.49 -0.68
CA THR A 169 14.92 11.79 -0.67
C THR A 169 13.73 11.78 0.29
N VAL A 170 13.21 12.96 0.58
CA VAL A 170 11.90 13.13 1.23
C VAL A 170 10.81 12.71 0.26
N LEU A 171 9.89 11.85 0.70
CA LEU A 171 8.78 11.38 -0.09
C LEU A 171 7.53 12.21 0.21
N GLN A 172 7.17 13.10 -0.68
CA GLN A 172 5.98 13.95 -0.59
C GLN A 172 5.13 13.77 -1.84
N GLY A 173 3.96 13.13 -1.67
CA GLY A 173 3.10 12.72 -2.78
C GLY A 173 3.53 11.42 -3.48
N PHE A 174 4.52 10.74 -2.93
CA PHE A 174 4.96 9.41 -3.37
C PHE A 174 4.77 8.40 -2.26
N VAL A 175 4.31 7.19 -2.62
CA VAL A 175 4.10 6.11 -1.66
C VAL A 175 5.41 5.72 -0.98
N HIS A 176 5.36 5.51 0.36
CA HIS A 176 6.54 5.09 1.11
C HIS A 176 6.94 3.65 0.78
N ASP A 177 5.98 2.71 0.73
CA ASP A 177 6.24 1.30 0.44
C ASP A 177 6.98 1.15 -0.90
N GLU A 178 8.14 0.52 -0.86
CA GLU A 178 9.01 0.38 -2.02
C GLU A 178 8.38 -0.54 -3.08
N SER A 179 7.69 -1.58 -2.63
CA SER A 179 7.02 -2.52 -3.55
C SER A 179 5.90 -1.85 -4.32
N ALA A 180 5.10 -1.02 -3.64
CA ALA A 180 4.07 -0.22 -4.29
C ALA A 180 4.66 0.85 -5.22
N ALA A 181 5.74 1.52 -4.80
CA ALA A 181 6.43 2.50 -5.64
C ALA A 181 6.94 1.88 -6.94
N PHE A 182 7.55 0.70 -6.86
CA PHE A 182 8.10 -0.02 -8.02
C PHE A 182 7.01 -0.64 -8.93
N GLN A 183 5.76 -0.65 -8.49
CA GLN A 183 4.59 -0.94 -9.31
C GLN A 183 3.93 0.31 -9.91
N GLY A 184 4.52 1.49 -9.72
CA GLY A 184 4.01 2.75 -10.25
C GLY A 184 3.18 3.55 -9.24
N GLY A 185 3.14 3.16 -7.97
CA GLY A 185 2.46 3.88 -6.89
C GLY A 185 0.99 3.48 -6.66
N VAL A 186 0.42 2.64 -7.53
CA VAL A 186 -0.90 2.02 -7.34
C VAL A 186 -0.69 0.56 -7.01
N SER A 187 -0.99 0.15 -5.79
CA SER A 187 -0.82 -1.24 -5.37
C SER A 187 -1.83 -1.62 -4.28
N GLY A 188 -2.31 -2.86 -4.33
CA GLY A 188 -3.31 -3.37 -3.38
C GLY A 188 -2.84 -3.39 -1.92
N ASN A 189 -1.53 -3.32 -1.67
CA ASN A 189 -0.98 -3.31 -0.32
C ASN A 189 -0.66 -1.92 0.23
N ALA A 190 -0.47 -0.91 -0.62
CA ALA A 190 -0.10 0.44 -0.22
C ALA A 190 -0.28 1.45 -1.37
N GLY A 191 -0.17 2.75 -1.07
CA GLY A 191 -0.19 3.82 -2.06
C GLY A 191 -1.40 4.74 -1.98
N LEU A 192 -2.38 4.44 -1.14
CA LEU A 192 -3.52 5.32 -0.92
C LEU A 192 -3.11 6.55 -0.11
N PHE A 193 -3.50 7.72 -0.58
CA PHE A 193 -3.43 9.00 0.10
C PHE A 193 -4.84 9.44 0.50
N SER A 194 -4.98 10.06 1.67
CA SER A 194 -6.27 10.52 2.17
C SER A 194 -6.09 11.52 3.32
N ASN A 195 -7.19 11.93 3.93
CA ASN A 195 -7.24 12.63 5.20
C ASN A 195 -8.09 11.85 6.21
N ALA A 196 -8.02 12.22 7.49
CA ALA A 196 -8.71 11.48 8.55
C ALA A 196 -10.23 11.44 8.39
N THR A 197 -10.84 12.52 7.92
CA THR A 197 -12.30 12.62 7.72
C THR A 197 -12.75 11.65 6.63
N GLU A 198 -12.09 11.64 5.48
CA GLU A 198 -12.47 10.78 4.36
C GLU A 198 -12.18 9.29 4.64
N VAL A 199 -11.10 8.98 5.35
CA VAL A 199 -10.88 7.61 5.86
C VAL A 199 -12.02 7.21 6.80
N ALA A 200 -12.42 8.12 7.72
CA ALA A 200 -13.53 7.84 8.63
C ALA A 200 -14.85 7.59 7.90
N GLN A 201 -15.14 8.30 6.81
CA GLN A 201 -16.33 8.04 5.97
C GLN A 201 -16.33 6.63 5.36
N ILE A 202 -15.18 6.14 4.86
CA ILE A 202 -15.06 4.78 4.34
C ILE A 202 -15.32 3.76 5.46
N TYR A 203 -14.74 3.97 6.64
CA TYR A 203 -14.94 3.07 7.78
C TYR A 203 -16.36 3.18 8.36
N GLN A 204 -16.99 4.36 8.31
CA GLN A 204 -18.40 4.53 8.67
C GLN A 204 -19.32 3.75 7.72
N MET A 205 -19.05 3.78 6.42
CA MET A 205 -19.76 2.96 5.44
C MET A 205 -19.71 1.47 5.85
N LEU A 206 -18.55 0.97 6.24
CA LEU A 206 -18.39 -0.42 6.70
C LEU A 206 -19.14 -0.69 8.01
N LEU A 207 -19.08 0.25 8.97
CA LEU A 207 -19.81 0.17 10.26
C LEU A 207 -21.32 0.11 10.04
N ASN A 208 -21.83 0.85 9.07
CA ASN A 208 -23.24 0.85 8.67
C ASN A 208 -23.63 -0.37 7.79
N GLY A 209 -22.80 -1.39 7.73
CA GLY A 209 -23.08 -2.60 6.92
C GLY A 209 -23.08 -2.34 5.42
N GLY A 210 -22.24 -1.44 4.96
CA GLY A 210 -22.03 -1.16 3.53
C GLY A 210 -22.83 0.02 2.98
N GLU A 211 -23.36 0.89 3.84
CA GLU A 211 -24.18 2.04 3.44
C GLU A 211 -23.60 3.36 3.99
N LEU A 212 -23.63 4.40 3.18
CA LEU A 212 -23.28 5.77 3.57
C LEU A 212 -24.23 6.75 2.88
N ASP A 213 -24.80 7.68 3.65
CA ASP A 213 -25.70 8.74 3.19
C ASP A 213 -26.87 8.23 2.31
N GLY A 214 -27.45 7.08 2.71
CA GLY A 214 -28.56 6.44 2.00
C GLY A 214 -28.17 5.69 0.73
N LYS A 215 -26.88 5.66 0.37
CA LYS A 215 -26.35 4.88 -0.76
C LYS A 215 -25.68 3.60 -0.28
N ARG A 216 -26.04 2.48 -0.91
CA ARG A 216 -25.43 1.18 -0.64
C ARG A 216 -24.27 0.93 -1.60
N TYR A 217 -23.11 0.62 -1.02
CA TYR A 217 -21.87 0.29 -1.71
C TYR A 217 -21.54 -1.20 -1.62
N LEU A 218 -21.83 -1.81 -0.46
CA LEU A 218 -21.59 -3.23 -0.20
C LEU A 218 -22.81 -3.85 0.46
N SER A 219 -23.00 -5.15 0.31
CA SER A 219 -24.04 -5.84 1.07
C SER A 219 -23.64 -5.96 2.56
N PRO A 220 -24.60 -6.00 3.51
CA PRO A 220 -24.31 -6.23 4.92
C PRO A 220 -23.56 -7.54 5.15
N GLU A 221 -23.88 -8.56 4.38
CA GLU A 221 -23.21 -9.87 4.45
C GLU A 221 -21.74 -9.77 4.00
N THR A 222 -21.44 -9.03 2.92
CA THR A 222 -20.06 -8.77 2.50
C THR A 222 -19.28 -8.09 3.63
N CYS A 223 -19.81 -7.02 4.20
CA CYS A 223 -19.16 -6.34 5.33
C CYS A 223 -18.91 -7.31 6.49
N ARG A 224 -19.88 -8.11 6.87
CA ARG A 224 -19.78 -9.11 7.95
C ARG A 224 -18.67 -10.12 7.66
N VAL A 225 -18.64 -10.71 6.47
CA VAL A 225 -17.65 -11.72 6.08
C VAL A 225 -16.24 -11.15 6.13
N PHE A 226 -16.03 -9.93 5.63
CA PHE A 226 -14.70 -9.32 5.57
C PHE A 226 -14.18 -8.85 6.93
N THR A 227 -15.07 -8.45 7.85
CA THR A 227 -14.68 -7.90 9.15
C THR A 227 -14.64 -8.93 10.29
N THR A 228 -15.17 -10.14 10.09
CA THR A 228 -15.11 -11.25 11.07
C THR A 228 -13.92 -12.17 10.84
N THR A 229 -13.46 -12.79 11.92
CA THR A 229 -12.41 -13.82 11.84
C THR A 229 -13.00 -15.09 11.23
N VAL A 230 -12.45 -15.52 10.11
CA VAL A 230 -12.86 -16.74 9.39
C VAL A 230 -11.79 -17.84 9.44
N SER A 231 -10.59 -17.52 9.90
CA SER A 231 -9.44 -18.44 9.95
C SER A 231 -9.23 -19.01 11.36
N ARG A 232 -8.88 -20.30 11.44
CA ARG A 232 -8.47 -20.94 12.70
C ARG A 232 -7.01 -20.64 13.09
N ILE A 233 -6.20 -20.13 12.16
CA ILE A 233 -4.77 -19.90 12.34
C ILE A 233 -4.40 -18.41 12.36
N SER A 234 -5.38 -17.52 12.16
CA SER A 234 -5.19 -16.08 12.17
C SER A 234 -6.38 -15.38 12.83
N ARG A 235 -6.11 -14.36 13.66
CA ARG A 235 -7.15 -13.51 14.24
C ARG A 235 -7.84 -12.61 13.23
N ARG A 236 -7.25 -12.43 12.05
CA ARG A 236 -7.70 -11.47 11.03
C ARG A 236 -9.02 -11.87 10.38
N GLY A 237 -9.77 -10.86 9.97
CA GLY A 237 -10.79 -11.01 8.94
C GLY A 237 -10.17 -11.07 7.54
N LEU A 238 -10.97 -10.90 6.52
CA LEU A 238 -10.46 -10.83 5.13
C LEU A 238 -9.92 -9.42 4.85
N GLY A 239 -8.64 -9.19 5.16
CA GLY A 239 -7.98 -7.89 5.00
C GLY A 239 -7.89 -7.04 6.26
N PHE A 240 -8.80 -7.18 7.20
CA PHE A 240 -8.79 -6.42 8.45
C PHE A 240 -8.02 -7.14 9.55
N ASP A 241 -7.27 -6.39 10.36
CA ASP A 241 -6.71 -6.88 11.62
C ASP A 241 -7.74 -6.75 12.74
N LYS A 242 -7.51 -7.48 13.83
CA LYS A 242 -8.42 -7.55 14.99
C LYS A 242 -7.60 -7.56 16.29
N PRO A 243 -8.23 -7.30 17.46
CA PRO A 243 -7.56 -7.42 18.74
C PRO A 243 -6.90 -8.79 18.93
N ASP A 244 -5.69 -8.80 19.45
CA ASP A 244 -5.02 -10.05 19.81
C ASP A 244 -5.41 -10.46 21.23
N ARG A 245 -6.43 -11.31 21.32
CA ARG A 245 -6.96 -11.79 22.62
C ARG A 245 -6.07 -12.85 23.27
N GLN A 246 -5.21 -13.52 22.48
CA GLN A 246 -4.26 -14.51 23.00
C GLN A 246 -3.00 -13.84 23.53
N ASN A 247 -2.63 -12.70 22.94
CA ASN A 247 -1.47 -11.93 23.36
C ASN A 247 -1.80 -10.43 23.38
N PRO A 248 -2.54 -9.93 24.40
CA PRO A 248 -2.97 -8.53 24.47
C PRO A 248 -1.83 -7.53 24.43
N ALA A 249 -0.65 -7.87 24.94
CA ALA A 249 0.54 -7.00 24.90
C ALA A 249 1.10 -6.79 23.48
N LYS A 250 0.74 -7.65 22.53
CA LYS A 250 1.07 -7.55 21.11
C LYS A 250 -0.12 -7.16 20.22
N SER A 251 -1.24 -6.83 20.86
CA SER A 251 -2.44 -6.38 20.14
C SER A 251 -2.13 -5.08 19.37
N PRO A 252 -2.59 -4.96 18.11
CA PRO A 252 -2.42 -3.74 17.33
C PRO A 252 -3.35 -2.61 17.77
N CYS A 253 -4.29 -2.87 18.66
CA CYS A 253 -5.23 -1.91 19.23
C CYS A 253 -5.30 -2.05 20.77
N ALA A 254 -6.05 -1.18 21.42
CA ALA A 254 -6.16 -1.13 22.87
C ALA A 254 -6.56 -2.51 23.48
N MET A 255 -6.02 -2.84 24.65
CA MET A 255 -6.33 -4.09 25.35
C MET A 255 -7.80 -4.22 25.73
N ALA A 256 -8.46 -3.10 26.01
CA ALA A 256 -9.89 -3.02 26.31
C ALA A 256 -10.80 -3.15 25.07
N ALA A 257 -10.24 -3.15 23.86
CA ALA A 257 -11.02 -3.23 22.65
C ALA A 257 -11.85 -4.53 22.57
N PRO A 258 -13.17 -4.45 22.29
CA PRO A 258 -14.00 -5.63 22.09
C PRO A 258 -13.47 -6.54 20.96
N ALA A 259 -13.80 -7.84 21.00
CA ALA A 259 -13.40 -8.78 19.95
C ALA A 259 -14.01 -8.46 18.58
N THR A 260 -15.09 -7.68 18.57
CA THR A 260 -15.77 -7.20 17.36
C THR A 260 -14.97 -6.15 16.59
N VAL A 261 -14.05 -5.44 17.24
CA VAL A 261 -13.20 -4.39 16.63
C VAL A 261 -12.46 -4.95 15.43
N TYR A 262 -12.42 -4.17 14.36
CA TYR A 262 -11.64 -4.45 13.16
C TYR A 262 -11.00 -3.17 12.59
N GLY A 263 -9.92 -3.31 11.89
CA GLY A 263 -9.20 -2.17 11.33
C GLY A 263 -7.83 -2.58 10.81
N HIS A 264 -6.91 -1.65 10.69
CA HIS A 264 -5.52 -1.95 10.34
C HIS A 264 -4.58 -0.82 10.74
N THR A 265 -3.31 -1.15 10.89
CA THR A 265 -2.21 -0.19 11.04
C THR A 265 -1.50 0.02 9.71
N GLY A 266 -0.96 1.21 9.48
CA GLY A 266 -0.08 1.51 8.35
C GLY A 266 1.40 1.55 8.75
N PHE A 267 2.27 1.33 7.78
CA PHE A 267 3.73 1.29 8.01
C PHE A 267 4.29 2.64 8.51
N THR A 268 3.69 3.75 8.11
CA THR A 268 4.07 5.10 8.56
C THR A 268 3.59 5.45 9.96
N GLY A 269 2.90 4.53 10.65
CA GLY A 269 2.35 4.73 12.00
C GLY A 269 0.87 5.09 12.01
N THR A 270 0.23 5.22 10.85
CA THR A 270 -1.20 5.46 10.72
C THR A 270 -2.00 4.26 11.21
N CYS A 271 -3.24 4.48 11.64
CA CYS A 271 -4.20 3.41 11.86
C CYS A 271 -5.65 3.89 11.72
N ALA A 272 -6.53 2.94 11.42
CA ALA A 272 -7.97 3.14 11.46
C ALA A 272 -8.65 1.89 12.04
N TRP A 273 -9.59 2.11 12.96
CA TRP A 273 -10.29 1.06 13.70
C TRP A 273 -11.78 1.36 13.78
N VAL A 274 -12.58 0.31 13.71
CA VAL A 274 -14.03 0.35 13.95
C VAL A 274 -14.37 -0.51 15.15
N ASP A 275 -15.14 0.04 16.05
CA ASP A 275 -15.77 -0.70 17.14
C ASP A 275 -17.28 -0.76 16.91
N PRO A 276 -17.80 -1.86 16.35
CA PRO A 276 -19.24 -2.00 16.12
C PRO A 276 -20.07 -2.07 17.40
N THR A 277 -19.46 -2.47 18.52
CA THR A 277 -20.17 -2.58 19.81
C THR A 277 -20.54 -1.20 20.35
N ASN A 278 -19.66 -0.22 20.16
CA ASN A 278 -19.84 1.14 20.68
C ASN A 278 -20.17 2.17 19.57
N GLY A 279 -20.31 1.72 18.31
CA GLY A 279 -20.59 2.60 17.18
C GLY A 279 -19.45 3.60 16.89
N LEU A 280 -18.20 3.21 17.16
CA LEU A 280 -17.05 4.10 17.11
C LEU A 280 -16.19 3.83 15.87
N VAL A 281 -15.83 4.90 15.17
CA VAL A 281 -14.75 4.92 14.16
C VAL A 281 -13.60 5.76 14.70
N TYR A 282 -12.41 5.20 14.75
CA TYR A 282 -11.18 5.85 15.17
C TYR A 282 -10.17 5.89 14.04
N VAL A 283 -9.65 7.07 13.73
CA VAL A 283 -8.61 7.28 12.70
C VAL A 283 -7.48 8.10 13.30
N PHE A 284 -6.27 7.62 13.13
CA PHE A 284 -5.05 8.32 13.49
C PHE A 284 -4.09 8.31 12.28
N LEU A 285 -3.70 9.49 11.83
CA LEU A 285 -2.76 9.64 10.70
C LEU A 285 -1.51 10.36 11.18
N CYS A 286 -0.36 9.82 10.81
CA CYS A 286 0.94 10.44 11.03
C CYS A 286 1.89 10.10 9.88
N ASN A 287 3.01 10.79 9.82
CA ASN A 287 4.13 10.49 8.93
C ASN A 287 5.30 9.87 9.70
N ARG A 288 6.33 9.44 8.97
CA ARG A 288 7.51 8.79 9.54
C ARG A 288 8.80 9.48 9.09
#